data_db5ed24621c7b3fe794687a087b00374
#
_entry.id   db5ed24621c7b3fe794687a087b00374
#
_cell.length_a   1.000
_cell.length_b   1.000
_cell.length_c   1.000
_cell.angle_alpha   90.00
_cell.angle_beta   90.00
_cell.angle_gamma   90.00
#
_symmetry.space_group_name_H-M   'P 1'
#
loop_
_entity.id
_entity.type
_entity.pdbx_description
1 polymer ?
#
loop_
_entity_poly.entity_id
_entity_poly.type
_entity_poly.pdbx_seq_one_letter_code
_entity_poly.pdbx_strand_id
1 'polypeptide(L)'
;MELEADRVAELAGRPLGELRRRDVAIALLSVAPDDALRSLPGIRRGLLAAGNPLSAPFWDSAEAILQKIRDQEATFGDVHGWLEATGTEPTGIIGLHVWEEPSQRSPLQEEMHARLVSYLEECLASGGIDPDKLAAGDAGERREYLTLQEQWMTTPLPDGRVPMTALLDEQDEAFLADWAAADAEALSALRAMLQTAGDRPLPADDLAAAAARLRTDIARPGWPGQMLISFSGRNEEALPPDDAEMWLTLATSVASPQGDPLSEEDKEFARAMEWAEDEDLDFGDEDNGPGDEDDDEPDEMSAAMAAVAALDHLDWLAVMSALITGGPGTPASAADLARYVSDFDPSELAGFEDEDEDEEDDEDEGDLEEEPDSAGFGDFDDADDLEEFDEFDELSVEGLFLHVTAMWSVLGAIDEDDRLTPLGWWGLPEAMQRAWSE
;
A
#
# COMPACT_ATOMS: atom_id res chain seq x y z
N MET A 1 33.73 19.72 4.91
CA MET A 1 35.01 19.04 5.30
C MET A 1 35.43 18.23 4.10
N GLU A 2 36.66 18.40 3.61
CA GLU A 2 37.13 17.70 2.41
C GLU A 2 37.28 16.19 2.74
N LEU A 3 36.70 15.33 1.90
CA LEU A 3 36.75 13.89 2.05
C LEU A 3 38.05 13.37 1.40
N GLU A 4 38.95 12.80 2.20
CA GLU A 4 40.18 12.20 1.72
C GLU A 4 40.02 10.70 1.42
N ALA A 5 40.82 10.13 0.53
CA ALA A 5 40.73 8.72 0.15
C ALA A 5 40.86 7.77 1.37
N ASP A 6 41.74 8.09 2.32
CA ASP A 6 41.91 7.30 3.55
C ASP A 6 40.62 7.33 4.42
N ARG A 7 39.90 8.45 4.41
CA ARG A 7 38.63 8.55 5.12
C ARG A 7 37.54 7.71 4.47
N VAL A 8 37.52 7.61 3.13
CA VAL A 8 36.61 6.69 2.41
C VAL A 8 36.90 5.22 2.82
N ALA A 9 38.18 4.86 2.88
CA ALA A 9 38.60 3.54 3.31
C ALA A 9 38.18 3.21 4.76
N GLU A 10 38.31 4.20 5.66
CA GLU A 10 37.88 4.09 7.05
C GLU A 10 36.34 3.94 7.16
N LEU A 11 35.55 4.73 6.42
CA LEU A 11 34.10 4.64 6.39
C LEU A 11 33.62 3.29 5.85
N ALA A 12 34.29 2.77 4.82
CA ALA A 12 33.96 1.47 4.22
C ALA A 12 34.49 0.28 5.01
N GLY A 13 35.37 0.50 6.00
CA GLY A 13 36.02 -0.58 6.75
C GLY A 13 36.94 -1.45 5.88
N ARG A 14 37.47 -0.94 4.76
CA ARG A 14 38.25 -1.66 3.75
C ARG A 14 39.49 -0.88 3.35
N PRO A 15 40.60 -1.55 2.99
CA PRO A 15 41.78 -0.87 2.48
C PRO A 15 41.48 -0.22 1.10
N LEU A 16 42.17 0.86 0.77
CA LEU A 16 42.02 1.60 -0.49
C LEU A 16 42.06 0.73 -1.74
N GLY A 17 42.93 -0.29 -1.75
CA GLY A 17 43.06 -1.21 -2.89
C GLY A 17 41.87 -2.15 -3.10
N GLU A 18 41.01 -2.25 -2.12
CA GLU A 18 39.84 -3.16 -2.12
C GLU A 18 38.50 -2.39 -2.09
N LEU A 19 38.53 -1.03 -2.14
CA LEU A 19 37.33 -0.23 -2.20
C LEU A 19 36.55 -0.48 -3.50
N ARG A 20 35.26 -0.60 -3.36
CA ARG A 20 34.31 -0.83 -4.45
C ARG A 20 33.66 0.46 -4.87
N ARG A 21 33.01 0.45 -6.04
CA ARG A 21 32.27 1.61 -6.56
C ARG A 21 31.22 2.09 -5.56
N ARG A 22 30.46 1.16 -4.98
CA ARG A 22 29.42 1.45 -3.98
C ARG A 22 30.02 2.10 -2.73
N ASP A 23 31.14 1.62 -2.22
CA ASP A 23 31.79 2.21 -1.04
C ASP A 23 32.16 3.67 -1.27
N VAL A 24 32.67 3.98 -2.46
CA VAL A 24 33.01 5.35 -2.85
C VAL A 24 31.77 6.19 -3.06
N ALA A 25 30.73 5.63 -3.70
CA ALA A 25 29.45 6.32 -3.93
C ALA A 25 28.78 6.71 -2.61
N ILE A 26 28.64 5.79 -1.67
CA ILE A 26 28.06 6.04 -0.35
C ILE A 26 28.88 7.09 0.42
N ALA A 27 30.22 6.99 0.41
CA ALA A 27 31.06 7.96 1.06
C ALA A 27 30.90 9.38 0.47
N LEU A 28 30.74 9.49 -0.85
CA LEU A 28 30.49 10.77 -1.52
C LEU A 28 29.11 11.35 -1.16
N LEU A 29 28.09 10.52 -1.01
CA LEU A 29 26.75 10.94 -0.60
C LEU A 29 26.65 11.29 0.90
N SER A 30 27.60 10.83 1.72
CA SER A 30 27.61 11.09 3.17
C SER A 30 28.13 12.48 3.56
N VAL A 31 28.56 13.28 2.60
CA VAL A 31 29.07 14.64 2.83
C VAL A 31 28.34 15.67 1.96
N ALA A 32 28.42 16.95 2.32
CA ALA A 32 27.81 18.01 1.52
C ALA A 32 28.29 17.95 0.05
N PRO A 33 27.41 18.17 -0.95
CA PRO A 33 27.73 18.02 -2.37
C PRO A 33 28.96 18.83 -2.83
N ASP A 34 29.13 20.04 -2.33
CA ASP A 34 30.30 20.87 -2.63
C ASP A 34 31.60 20.28 -2.07
N ASP A 35 31.55 19.66 -0.90
CA ASP A 35 32.69 18.98 -0.30
C ASP A 35 33.03 17.71 -1.09
N ALA A 36 32.02 16.91 -1.47
CA ALA A 36 32.16 15.75 -2.32
C ALA A 36 32.82 16.10 -3.65
N LEU A 37 32.28 17.09 -4.37
CA LEU A 37 32.83 17.55 -5.67
C LEU A 37 34.30 17.99 -5.55
N ARG A 38 34.65 18.72 -4.49
CA ARG A 38 36.05 19.13 -4.26
C ARG A 38 36.98 17.94 -3.96
N SER A 39 36.43 16.90 -3.36
CA SER A 39 37.17 15.70 -2.93
C SER A 39 37.45 14.70 -4.07
N LEU A 40 36.62 14.67 -5.14
CA LEU A 40 36.73 13.72 -6.24
C LEU A 40 38.16 13.57 -6.80
N PRO A 41 38.91 14.66 -7.13
CA PRO A 41 40.26 14.50 -7.69
C PRO A 41 41.24 13.91 -6.69
N GLY A 42 41.05 14.14 -5.39
CA GLY A 42 41.88 13.60 -4.31
C GLY A 42 41.65 12.09 -4.12
N ILE A 43 40.39 11.70 -4.02
CA ILE A 43 39.96 10.29 -3.87
C ILE A 43 40.46 9.46 -5.08
N ARG A 44 40.18 9.98 -6.29
CA ARG A 44 40.60 9.30 -7.54
C ARG A 44 42.12 9.06 -7.57
N ARG A 45 42.92 10.04 -7.15
CA ARG A 45 44.41 9.87 -7.09
C ARG A 45 44.83 8.88 -6.02
N GLY A 46 44.17 8.89 -4.86
CA GLY A 46 44.45 7.94 -3.77
C GLY A 46 44.20 6.50 -4.19
N LEU A 47 43.05 6.23 -4.81
CA LEU A 47 42.69 4.92 -5.34
C LEU A 47 43.63 4.45 -6.44
N LEU A 48 43.97 5.33 -7.38
CA LEU A 48 44.94 5.01 -8.42
C LEU A 48 46.32 4.64 -7.82
N ALA A 49 46.78 5.36 -6.80
CA ALA A 49 48.03 5.10 -6.12
C ALA A 49 48.01 3.76 -5.35
N ALA A 50 46.83 3.34 -4.86
CA ALA A 50 46.60 2.07 -4.20
C ALA A 50 46.42 0.88 -5.17
N GLY A 51 46.50 1.12 -6.49
CA GLY A 51 46.32 0.09 -7.51
C GLY A 51 44.86 -0.27 -7.80
N ASN A 52 43.92 0.56 -7.39
CA ASN A 52 42.48 0.40 -7.62
C ASN A 52 41.91 1.54 -8.48
N PRO A 53 42.18 1.57 -9.79
CA PRO A 53 41.63 2.60 -10.66
C PRO A 53 40.15 2.27 -11.01
N LEU A 54 39.22 2.96 -10.37
CA LEU A 54 37.83 2.93 -10.84
C LEU A 54 37.76 3.54 -12.24
N SER A 55 36.79 3.07 -13.03
CA SER A 55 36.63 3.46 -14.43
C SER A 55 36.34 4.96 -14.62
N ALA A 56 36.64 5.50 -15.80
CA ALA A 56 36.31 6.88 -16.12
C ALA A 56 34.78 7.13 -16.10
N PRO A 57 33.91 6.28 -16.66
CA PRO A 57 32.46 6.41 -16.57
C PRO A 57 31.94 6.56 -15.13
N PHE A 58 32.48 5.81 -14.18
CA PHE A 58 32.11 5.97 -12.76
C PHE A 58 32.37 7.39 -12.26
N TRP A 59 33.54 7.96 -12.53
CA TRP A 59 33.88 9.31 -12.08
C TRP A 59 33.06 10.39 -12.75
N ASP A 60 32.75 10.22 -14.04
CA ASP A 60 31.94 11.14 -14.81
C ASP A 60 30.47 11.12 -14.30
N SER A 61 29.92 9.95 -13.98
CA SER A 61 28.59 9.82 -13.37
C SER A 61 28.55 10.36 -11.94
N ALA A 62 29.57 10.10 -11.13
CA ALA A 62 29.68 10.65 -9.78
C ALA A 62 29.70 12.18 -9.77
N GLU A 63 30.44 12.79 -10.69
CA GLU A 63 30.46 14.24 -10.83
C GLU A 63 29.09 14.79 -11.24
N ALA A 64 28.43 14.12 -12.21
CA ALA A 64 27.14 14.56 -12.73
C ALA A 64 26.02 14.50 -11.67
N ILE A 65 25.93 13.38 -10.91
CA ILE A 65 24.90 13.27 -9.86
C ILE A 65 25.14 14.25 -8.71
N LEU A 66 26.38 14.44 -8.27
CA LEU A 66 26.72 15.40 -7.22
C LEU A 66 26.43 16.86 -7.65
N GLN A 67 26.58 17.18 -8.94
CA GLN A 67 26.17 18.48 -9.48
C GLN A 67 24.65 18.67 -9.42
N LYS A 68 23.88 17.66 -9.84
CA LYS A 68 22.40 17.69 -9.72
C LYS A 68 21.94 17.85 -8.27
N ILE A 69 22.54 17.13 -7.32
CA ILE A 69 22.23 17.26 -5.89
C ILE A 69 22.52 18.67 -5.39
N ARG A 70 23.69 19.21 -5.70
CA ARG A 70 24.09 20.57 -5.32
C ARG A 70 23.11 21.62 -5.85
N ASP A 71 22.70 21.47 -7.11
CA ASP A 71 21.83 22.41 -7.81
C ASP A 71 20.33 22.14 -7.48
N GLN A 72 20.03 21.23 -6.56
CA GLN A 72 18.67 20.80 -6.13
C GLN A 72 17.80 20.28 -7.29
N GLU A 73 18.44 19.70 -8.30
CA GLU A 73 17.77 19.13 -9.48
C GLU A 73 17.70 17.58 -9.41
N ALA A 74 18.37 16.94 -8.42
CA ALA A 74 18.36 15.49 -8.28
C ALA A 74 17.08 15.01 -7.61
N THR A 75 16.43 14.01 -8.22
CA THR A 75 15.35 13.25 -7.60
C THR A 75 15.90 12.07 -6.81
N PHE A 76 15.06 11.45 -5.96
CA PHE A 76 15.40 10.17 -5.30
C PHE A 76 15.77 9.11 -6.34
N GLY A 77 14.99 8.98 -7.43
CA GLY A 77 15.27 8.06 -8.53
C GLY A 77 16.63 8.28 -9.20
N ASP A 78 17.09 9.55 -9.36
CA ASP A 78 18.42 9.83 -9.90
C ASP A 78 19.55 9.27 -9.02
N VAL A 79 19.42 9.46 -7.69
CA VAL A 79 20.41 8.98 -6.72
C VAL A 79 20.39 7.45 -6.65
N HIS A 80 19.20 6.86 -6.59
CA HIS A 80 19.03 5.40 -6.56
C HIS A 80 19.57 4.75 -7.84
N GLY A 81 19.19 5.26 -9.02
CA GLY A 81 19.70 4.76 -10.28
C GLY A 81 21.23 4.87 -10.40
N TRP A 82 21.84 5.91 -9.82
CA TRP A 82 23.30 6.00 -9.75
C TRP A 82 23.91 4.94 -8.83
N LEU A 83 23.30 4.67 -7.66
CA LEU A 83 23.73 3.59 -6.77
C LEU A 83 23.56 2.22 -7.43
N GLU A 84 22.43 1.99 -8.11
CA GLU A 84 22.18 0.81 -8.93
C GLU A 84 23.32 0.60 -9.96
N ALA A 85 23.73 1.66 -10.63
CA ALA A 85 24.84 1.63 -11.59
C ALA A 85 26.21 1.26 -10.97
N THR A 86 26.33 1.18 -9.64
CA THR A 86 27.52 0.55 -9.01
C THR A 86 27.55 -0.96 -9.22
N GLY A 87 26.40 -1.57 -9.55
CA GLY A 87 26.24 -3.01 -9.78
C GLY A 87 26.10 -3.83 -8.50
N THR A 88 25.95 -3.21 -7.34
CA THR A 88 25.84 -3.87 -6.04
C THR A 88 24.73 -3.30 -5.15
N GLU A 89 23.93 -2.37 -5.64
CA GLU A 89 22.77 -1.85 -4.91
C GLU A 89 21.53 -2.71 -5.26
N PRO A 90 20.90 -3.36 -4.29
CA PRO A 90 19.64 -4.04 -4.52
C PRO A 90 18.55 -3.05 -4.92
N THR A 91 17.77 -3.42 -5.91
CA THR A 91 16.61 -2.66 -6.36
C THR A 91 15.32 -3.44 -6.09
N GLY A 92 14.20 -2.75 -6.01
CA GLY A 92 12.89 -3.39 -6.04
C GLY A 92 12.68 -4.08 -7.40
N ILE A 93 12.04 -5.25 -7.37
CA ILE A 93 11.64 -5.99 -8.57
C ILE A 93 10.12 -6.13 -8.49
N ILE A 94 9.42 -5.60 -9.48
CA ILE A 94 7.95 -5.63 -9.53
C ILE A 94 7.45 -7.07 -9.31
N GLY A 95 6.52 -7.23 -8.36
CA GLY A 95 5.95 -8.53 -8.00
C GLY A 95 6.82 -9.40 -7.10
N LEU A 96 8.01 -8.94 -6.66
CA LEU A 96 8.84 -9.67 -5.69
C LEU A 96 8.86 -8.95 -4.34
N HIS A 97 9.76 -8.00 -4.18
CA HIS A 97 9.92 -7.26 -2.93
C HIS A 97 10.48 -5.87 -3.19
N VAL A 98 9.97 -4.88 -2.50
CA VAL A 98 10.50 -3.51 -2.48
C VAL A 98 11.27 -3.30 -1.19
N TRP A 99 12.51 -2.79 -1.29
CA TRP A 99 13.33 -2.51 -0.12
C TRP A 99 12.90 -1.20 0.51
N GLU A 100 12.56 -1.24 1.77
CA GLU A 100 12.32 -0.03 2.54
C GLU A 100 13.58 0.84 2.68
N GLU A 101 13.39 2.09 3.02
CA GLU A 101 14.51 2.98 3.32
C GLU A 101 15.39 2.41 4.45
N PRO A 102 16.71 2.65 4.42
CA PRO A 102 17.63 2.05 5.40
C PRO A 102 17.28 2.30 6.87
N SER A 103 16.58 3.42 7.16
CA SER A 103 16.14 3.79 8.51
C SER A 103 14.90 3.04 8.98
N GLN A 104 14.14 2.47 8.04
CA GLN A 104 12.86 1.78 8.27
C GLN A 104 13.00 0.26 8.18
N ARG A 105 14.13 -0.25 7.66
CA ARG A 105 14.35 -1.68 7.48
C ARG A 105 14.29 -2.45 8.79
N SER A 106 13.55 -3.54 8.79
CA SER A 106 13.58 -4.53 9.84
C SER A 106 14.95 -5.24 9.94
N PRO A 107 15.26 -5.91 11.06
CA PRO A 107 16.46 -6.73 11.15
C PRO A 107 16.56 -7.82 10.08
N LEU A 108 15.43 -8.39 9.63
CA LEU A 108 15.40 -9.39 8.56
C LEU A 108 15.70 -8.74 7.20
N GLN A 109 15.07 -7.62 6.89
CA GLN A 109 15.33 -6.86 5.67
C GLN A 109 16.80 -6.43 5.60
N GLU A 110 17.39 -5.95 6.68
CA GLU A 110 18.80 -5.57 6.71
C GLU A 110 19.74 -6.78 6.49
N GLU A 111 19.43 -7.95 7.10
CA GLU A 111 20.16 -9.19 6.86
C GLU A 111 20.09 -9.63 5.40
N MET A 112 18.88 -9.65 4.80
CA MET A 112 18.66 -10.09 3.42
C MET A 112 19.29 -9.12 2.42
N HIS A 113 19.14 -7.81 2.65
CA HIS A 113 19.80 -6.79 1.84
C HIS A 113 21.31 -6.93 1.85
N ALA A 114 21.94 -7.10 3.03
CA ALA A 114 23.39 -7.29 3.13
C ALA A 114 23.87 -8.55 2.41
N ARG A 115 23.10 -9.65 2.47
CA ARG A 115 23.41 -10.89 1.75
C ARG A 115 23.29 -10.74 0.24
N LEU A 116 22.25 -10.04 -0.23
CA LEU A 116 22.08 -9.76 -1.66
C LEU A 116 23.20 -8.85 -2.18
N VAL A 117 23.56 -7.80 -1.44
CA VAL A 117 24.74 -6.98 -1.77
C VAL A 117 25.98 -7.86 -1.94
N SER A 118 26.24 -8.79 -1.02
CA SER A 118 27.39 -9.69 -1.10
C SER A 118 27.34 -10.58 -2.34
N TYR A 119 26.17 -11.09 -2.69
CA TYR A 119 25.96 -11.88 -3.91
C TYR A 119 26.23 -11.05 -5.18
N LEU A 120 25.69 -9.82 -5.25
CA LEU A 120 25.90 -8.91 -6.39
C LEU A 120 27.40 -8.53 -6.52
N GLU A 121 28.11 -8.39 -5.40
CA GLU A 121 29.55 -8.18 -5.39
C GLU A 121 30.32 -9.37 -5.98
N GLU A 122 29.90 -10.61 -5.73
CA GLU A 122 30.46 -11.80 -6.34
C GLU A 122 30.18 -11.86 -7.85
N CYS A 123 28.94 -11.49 -8.27
CA CYS A 123 28.57 -11.37 -9.67
C CYS A 123 29.42 -10.31 -10.39
N LEU A 124 29.65 -9.15 -9.78
CA LEU A 124 30.51 -8.10 -10.29
C LEU A 124 31.96 -8.61 -10.44
N ALA A 125 32.51 -9.27 -9.41
CA ALA A 125 33.88 -9.79 -9.43
C ALA A 125 34.07 -10.89 -10.47
N SER A 126 33.05 -11.70 -10.74
CA SER A 126 33.08 -12.74 -11.78
C SER A 126 32.80 -12.24 -13.20
N GLY A 127 32.39 -10.97 -13.36
CA GLY A 127 32.04 -10.39 -14.65
C GLY A 127 30.60 -10.70 -15.09
N GLY A 128 29.76 -11.16 -14.18
CA GLY A 128 28.30 -11.34 -14.40
C GLY A 128 27.53 -10.00 -14.47
N ILE A 129 28.12 -8.92 -13.98
CA ILE A 129 27.61 -7.54 -14.08
C ILE A 129 28.73 -6.66 -14.65
N ASP A 130 28.41 -5.87 -15.68
CA ASP A 130 29.28 -4.81 -16.20
C ASP A 130 28.75 -3.44 -15.75
N PRO A 131 29.26 -2.88 -14.62
CA PRO A 131 28.74 -1.64 -14.07
C PRO A 131 28.96 -0.42 -14.98
N ASP A 132 29.89 -0.48 -15.94
CA ASP A 132 30.06 0.62 -16.90
C ASP A 132 28.96 0.64 -17.95
N LYS A 133 28.47 -0.54 -18.37
CA LYS A 133 27.30 -0.63 -19.24
C LYS A 133 26.01 -0.30 -18.49
N LEU A 134 25.89 -0.76 -17.23
CA LEU A 134 24.75 -0.43 -16.38
C LEU A 134 24.66 1.09 -16.19
N ALA A 135 25.78 1.76 -15.86
CA ALA A 135 25.87 3.21 -15.76
C ALA A 135 25.60 3.94 -17.09
N ALA A 136 25.85 3.30 -18.22
CA ALA A 136 25.53 3.84 -19.54
C ALA A 136 24.05 3.62 -19.96
N GLY A 137 23.23 2.99 -19.11
CA GLY A 137 21.83 2.71 -19.39
C GLY A 137 21.61 1.58 -20.40
N ASP A 138 22.55 0.61 -20.49
CA ASP A 138 22.40 -0.55 -21.38
C ASP A 138 21.24 -1.44 -20.90
N ALA A 139 20.18 -1.52 -21.70
CA ALA A 139 18.96 -2.26 -21.35
C ALA A 139 19.20 -3.77 -21.18
N GLY A 140 20.17 -4.34 -21.93
CA GLY A 140 20.55 -5.76 -21.78
C GLY A 140 21.21 -6.01 -20.43
N GLU A 141 22.16 -5.15 -20.05
CA GLU A 141 22.86 -5.25 -18.77
C GLU A 141 21.90 -5.03 -17.58
N ARG A 142 20.95 -4.06 -17.71
CA ARG A 142 19.95 -3.83 -16.68
C ARG A 142 19.04 -5.06 -16.50
N ARG A 143 18.60 -5.69 -17.59
CA ARG A 143 17.80 -6.92 -17.51
C ARG A 143 18.59 -8.05 -16.83
N GLU A 144 19.86 -8.24 -17.18
CA GLU A 144 20.71 -9.26 -16.54
C GLU A 144 20.89 -8.98 -15.05
N TYR A 145 21.09 -7.73 -14.67
CA TYR A 145 21.18 -7.29 -13.28
C TYR A 145 19.91 -7.62 -12.48
N LEU A 146 18.74 -7.32 -13.01
CA LEU A 146 17.45 -7.64 -12.39
C LEU A 146 17.23 -9.16 -12.32
N THR A 147 17.58 -9.90 -13.37
CA THR A 147 17.46 -11.37 -13.37
C THR A 147 18.34 -12.03 -12.30
N LEU A 148 19.53 -11.50 -12.04
CA LEU A 148 20.40 -12.01 -10.97
C LEU A 148 19.81 -11.75 -9.59
N GLN A 149 19.18 -10.60 -9.38
CA GLN A 149 18.48 -10.31 -8.12
C GLN A 149 17.27 -11.22 -7.93
N GLU A 150 16.43 -11.36 -8.96
CA GLU A 150 15.26 -12.25 -8.95
C GLU A 150 15.68 -13.70 -8.65
N GLN A 151 16.73 -14.18 -9.32
CA GLN A 151 17.25 -15.53 -9.08
C GLN A 151 17.72 -15.70 -7.63
N TRP A 152 18.38 -14.70 -7.05
CA TRP A 152 18.81 -14.76 -5.66
C TRP A 152 17.61 -14.75 -4.70
N MET A 153 16.62 -13.90 -4.95
CA MET A 153 15.41 -13.77 -4.14
C MET A 153 14.59 -15.07 -4.08
N THR A 154 14.57 -15.83 -5.18
CA THR A 154 13.79 -17.06 -5.32
C THR A 154 14.58 -18.34 -5.02
N THR A 155 15.89 -18.26 -4.80
CA THR A 155 16.74 -19.42 -4.52
C THR A 155 16.89 -19.65 -3.02
N PRO A 156 16.68 -20.90 -2.52
CA PRO A 156 16.90 -21.19 -1.11
C PRO A 156 18.34 -20.90 -0.66
N LEU A 157 18.48 -20.19 0.44
CA LEU A 157 19.74 -19.93 1.12
C LEU A 157 20.28 -21.23 1.78
N PRO A 158 21.57 -21.26 2.20
CA PRO A 158 22.14 -22.43 2.88
C PRO A 158 21.41 -22.85 4.17
N ASP A 159 20.68 -21.94 4.81
CA ASP A 159 19.84 -22.19 5.98
C ASP A 159 18.43 -22.68 5.62
N GLY A 160 18.11 -22.81 4.33
CA GLY A 160 16.85 -23.31 3.80
C GLY A 160 15.78 -22.22 3.61
N ARG A 161 15.98 -20.97 4.04
CA ARG A 161 15.06 -19.88 3.80
C ARG A 161 15.10 -19.45 2.33
N VAL A 162 13.94 -19.15 1.75
CA VAL A 162 13.84 -18.44 0.47
C VAL A 162 13.70 -16.96 0.80
N PRO A 163 14.62 -16.08 0.35
CA PRO A 163 14.61 -14.68 0.74
C PRO A 163 13.27 -13.97 0.51
N MET A 164 12.70 -14.11 -0.68
CA MET A 164 11.42 -13.51 -1.03
C MET A 164 10.31 -13.94 -0.07
N THR A 165 10.11 -15.23 0.11
CA THR A 165 9.07 -15.75 1.02
C THR A 165 9.26 -15.24 2.45
N ALA A 166 10.50 -15.23 2.95
CA ALA A 166 10.77 -14.77 4.31
C ALA A 166 10.47 -13.28 4.52
N LEU A 167 10.72 -12.44 3.51
CA LEU A 167 10.45 -11.01 3.56
C LEU A 167 8.95 -10.72 3.44
N LEU A 168 8.24 -11.43 2.57
CA LEU A 168 6.78 -11.32 2.44
C LEU A 168 6.07 -11.80 3.70
N ASP A 169 6.49 -12.94 4.28
CA ASP A 169 5.93 -13.44 5.54
C ASP A 169 6.08 -12.40 6.68
N GLU A 170 7.26 -11.72 6.77
CA GLU A 170 7.48 -10.67 7.77
C GLU A 170 6.57 -9.47 7.56
N GLN A 171 6.38 -9.04 6.31
CA GLN A 171 5.49 -7.94 5.95
C GLN A 171 4.03 -8.28 6.27
N ASP A 172 3.60 -9.49 5.92
CA ASP A 172 2.25 -9.97 6.24
C ASP A 172 2.01 -10.05 7.75
N GLU A 173 3.00 -10.53 8.54
CA GLU A 173 2.90 -10.55 10.01
C GLU A 173 2.79 -9.13 10.60
N ALA A 174 3.56 -8.17 10.09
CA ALA A 174 3.49 -6.77 10.52
C ALA A 174 2.13 -6.15 10.18
N PHE A 175 1.67 -6.30 8.95
CA PHE A 175 0.37 -5.84 8.51
C PHE A 175 -0.77 -6.41 9.38
N LEU A 176 -0.77 -7.71 9.63
CA LEU A 176 -1.78 -8.35 10.49
C LEU A 176 -1.73 -7.84 11.93
N ALA A 177 -0.54 -7.52 12.45
CA ALA A 177 -0.39 -6.97 13.79
C ALA A 177 -0.94 -5.53 13.89
N ASP A 178 -0.66 -4.69 12.91
CA ASP A 178 -1.15 -3.31 12.84
C ASP A 178 -2.68 -3.31 12.66
N TRP A 179 -3.18 -4.19 11.81
CA TRP A 179 -4.61 -4.37 11.63
C TRP A 179 -5.32 -4.82 12.91
N ALA A 180 -4.77 -5.82 13.62
CA ALA A 180 -5.33 -6.26 14.89
C ALA A 180 -5.30 -5.15 15.97
N ALA A 181 -4.31 -4.27 15.92
CA ALA A 181 -4.26 -3.11 16.79
C ALA A 181 -5.38 -2.11 16.47
N ALA A 182 -5.60 -1.82 15.17
CA ALA A 182 -6.69 -0.97 14.71
C ALA A 182 -8.07 -1.54 15.06
N ASP A 183 -8.27 -2.86 14.88
CA ASP A 183 -9.49 -3.55 15.32
C ASP A 183 -9.76 -3.38 16.82
N ALA A 184 -8.73 -3.52 17.65
CA ALA A 184 -8.87 -3.40 19.10
C ALA A 184 -9.24 -1.96 19.52
N GLU A 185 -8.68 -0.97 18.88
CA GLU A 185 -8.96 0.45 19.11
C GLU A 185 -10.37 0.80 18.65
N ALA A 186 -10.75 0.44 17.41
CA ALA A 186 -12.08 0.63 16.87
C ALA A 186 -13.16 -0.05 17.72
N LEU A 187 -12.90 -1.28 18.20
CA LEU A 187 -13.78 -1.99 19.10
C LEU A 187 -13.95 -1.27 20.44
N SER A 188 -12.88 -0.66 20.95
CA SER A 188 -12.93 0.15 22.18
C SER A 188 -13.82 1.37 21.99
N ALA A 189 -13.68 2.10 20.89
CA ALA A 189 -14.49 3.25 20.53
C ALA A 189 -15.98 2.88 20.34
N LEU A 190 -16.25 1.82 19.59
CA LEU A 190 -17.61 1.32 19.39
C LEU A 190 -18.30 0.94 20.72
N ARG A 191 -17.59 0.26 21.64
CA ARG A 191 -18.10 -0.07 22.97
C ARG A 191 -18.43 1.17 23.79
N ALA A 192 -17.62 2.22 23.70
CA ALA A 192 -17.90 3.49 24.37
C ALA A 192 -19.16 4.17 23.85
N MET A 193 -19.35 4.18 22.52
CA MET A 193 -20.59 4.69 21.89
C MET A 193 -21.82 3.91 22.37
N LEU A 194 -21.74 2.59 22.40
CA LEU A 194 -22.86 1.72 22.81
C LEU A 194 -23.21 1.89 24.29
N GLN A 195 -22.23 2.11 25.16
CA GLN A 195 -22.47 2.44 26.57
C GLN A 195 -23.23 3.77 26.71
N THR A 196 -22.94 4.74 25.87
CA THR A 196 -23.59 6.05 25.86
C THR A 196 -25.02 5.97 25.33
N ALA A 197 -25.26 5.15 24.31
CA ALA A 197 -26.56 4.98 23.67
C ALA A 197 -27.61 4.25 24.56
N GLY A 198 -27.14 3.47 25.54
CA GLY A 198 -28.01 2.72 26.46
C GLY A 198 -28.55 1.40 25.87
N ASP A 199 -29.62 0.88 26.50
CA ASP A 199 -30.20 -0.41 26.15
C ASP A 199 -30.86 -0.40 24.75
N ARG A 200 -30.48 -1.35 23.92
CA ARG A 200 -31.05 -1.61 22.59
C ARG A 200 -31.73 -2.98 22.61
N PRO A 201 -33.06 -3.03 22.83
CA PRO A 201 -33.75 -4.31 22.97
C PRO A 201 -33.80 -5.05 21.64
N LEU A 202 -33.63 -6.36 21.70
CA LEU A 202 -33.78 -7.27 20.57
C LEU A 202 -35.20 -7.15 19.99
N PRO A 203 -35.41 -6.77 18.72
CA PRO A 203 -36.71 -6.71 18.08
C PRO A 203 -37.15 -8.11 17.60
N ALA A 204 -37.65 -8.92 18.51
CA ALA A 204 -37.90 -10.35 18.28
C ALA A 204 -38.82 -10.65 17.08
N ASP A 205 -39.86 -9.83 16.86
CA ASP A 205 -40.82 -10.03 15.76
C ASP A 205 -40.16 -9.69 14.41
N ASP A 206 -39.39 -8.60 14.34
CA ASP A 206 -38.67 -8.18 13.12
C ASP A 206 -37.55 -9.19 12.78
N LEU A 207 -36.83 -9.67 13.79
CA LEU A 207 -35.80 -10.68 13.64
C LEU A 207 -36.39 -11.98 13.08
N ALA A 208 -37.50 -12.47 13.64
CA ALA A 208 -38.14 -13.69 13.18
C ALA A 208 -38.62 -13.58 11.71
N ALA A 209 -39.15 -12.41 11.34
CA ALA A 209 -39.56 -12.14 9.96
C ALA A 209 -38.36 -12.07 9.00
N ALA A 210 -37.28 -11.40 9.38
CA ALA A 210 -36.05 -11.31 8.60
C ALA A 210 -35.38 -12.69 8.45
N ALA A 211 -35.27 -13.48 9.52
CA ALA A 211 -34.71 -14.81 9.50
C ALA A 211 -35.49 -15.78 8.60
N ALA A 212 -36.82 -15.73 8.64
CA ALA A 212 -37.66 -16.54 7.76
C ALA A 212 -37.46 -16.19 6.27
N ARG A 213 -37.33 -14.88 5.96
CA ARG A 213 -37.03 -14.40 4.61
C ARG A 213 -35.65 -14.86 4.17
N LEU A 214 -34.62 -14.62 4.97
CA LEU A 214 -33.22 -15.00 4.69
C LEU A 214 -33.08 -16.51 4.38
N ARG A 215 -33.67 -17.39 5.21
CA ARG A 215 -33.67 -18.84 4.94
C ARG A 215 -34.30 -19.18 3.60
N THR A 216 -35.28 -18.40 3.14
CA THR A 216 -35.93 -18.62 1.86
C THR A 216 -35.06 -18.13 0.70
N ASP A 217 -34.43 -17.00 0.86
CA ASP A 217 -33.61 -16.36 -0.18
C ASP A 217 -32.28 -17.09 -0.36
N ILE A 218 -31.68 -17.55 0.72
CA ILE A 218 -30.45 -18.35 0.71
C ILE A 218 -30.67 -19.70 0.02
N ALA A 219 -31.83 -20.32 0.19
CA ALA A 219 -32.17 -21.59 -0.45
C ALA A 219 -32.45 -21.49 -1.96
N ARG A 220 -32.43 -20.25 -2.53
CA ARG A 220 -32.63 -20.01 -3.96
C ARG A 220 -31.29 -19.71 -4.64
N PRO A 221 -30.99 -20.36 -5.80
CA PRO A 221 -29.83 -19.96 -6.59
C PRO A 221 -29.95 -18.51 -7.05
N GLY A 222 -28.94 -17.72 -6.84
CA GLY A 222 -28.86 -16.33 -7.31
C GLY A 222 -28.70 -15.29 -6.20
N TRP A 223 -28.35 -14.10 -6.64
CA TRP A 223 -28.25 -12.87 -5.86
C TRP A 223 -29.59 -12.54 -5.16
N PRO A 224 -29.64 -12.02 -3.94
CA PRO A 224 -28.52 -11.61 -3.07
C PRO A 224 -28.23 -12.59 -1.90
N GLY A 225 -29.02 -13.63 -1.72
CA GLY A 225 -28.85 -14.53 -0.57
C GLY A 225 -27.56 -15.35 -0.63
N GLN A 226 -27.14 -15.75 -1.83
CA GLN A 226 -25.88 -16.48 -2.01
C GLN A 226 -24.66 -15.60 -1.74
N MET A 227 -24.74 -14.30 -2.02
CA MET A 227 -23.69 -13.36 -1.72
C MET A 227 -23.42 -13.30 -0.21
N LEU A 228 -24.44 -13.17 0.62
CA LEU A 228 -24.27 -13.19 2.08
C LEU A 228 -23.63 -14.49 2.60
N ILE A 229 -23.95 -15.63 1.97
CA ILE A 229 -23.33 -16.91 2.33
C ILE A 229 -21.87 -16.94 1.90
N SER A 230 -21.55 -16.48 0.69
CA SER A 230 -20.18 -16.41 0.20
C SER A 230 -19.33 -15.51 1.09
N PHE A 231 -19.81 -14.32 1.44
CA PHE A 231 -19.15 -13.44 2.42
C PHE A 231 -18.91 -14.10 3.77
N SER A 232 -19.84 -14.95 4.23
CA SER A 232 -19.68 -15.64 5.52
C SER A 232 -18.65 -16.78 5.49
N GLY A 233 -18.05 -17.11 4.32
CA GLY A 233 -17.16 -18.25 4.15
C GLY A 233 -17.84 -19.61 4.47
N ARG A 234 -19.18 -19.62 4.63
CA ARG A 234 -19.95 -20.79 5.08
C ARG A 234 -20.81 -21.33 3.94
N ASN A 235 -21.22 -22.53 4.08
CA ASN A 235 -22.29 -23.10 3.24
C ASN A 235 -23.64 -23.05 3.98
N GLU A 236 -24.74 -23.17 3.25
CA GLU A 236 -26.11 -23.14 3.80
C GLU A 236 -26.32 -24.10 4.98
N GLU A 237 -25.67 -25.27 4.95
CA GLU A 237 -25.81 -26.30 5.97
C GLU A 237 -25.07 -25.95 7.28
N ALA A 238 -24.12 -24.99 7.21
CA ALA A 238 -23.31 -24.58 8.36
C ALA A 238 -23.89 -23.36 9.12
N LEU A 239 -25.02 -22.81 8.66
CA LEU A 239 -25.65 -21.68 9.32
C LEU A 239 -26.25 -22.07 10.68
N PRO A 240 -26.16 -21.24 11.71
CA PRO A 240 -26.78 -21.50 13.00
C PRO A 240 -28.28 -21.72 12.90
N PRO A 241 -28.86 -22.63 13.68
CA PRO A 241 -30.30 -22.86 13.70
C PRO A 241 -31.09 -21.77 14.44
N ASP A 242 -30.46 -21.06 15.36
CA ASP A 242 -31.02 -19.92 16.08
C ASP A 242 -31.09 -18.68 15.17
N ASP A 243 -32.23 -17.99 15.18
CA ASP A 243 -32.49 -16.88 14.26
C ASP A 243 -31.58 -15.67 14.52
N ALA A 244 -31.31 -15.36 15.79
CA ALA A 244 -30.44 -14.24 16.15
C ALA A 244 -28.98 -14.54 15.80
N GLU A 245 -28.53 -15.75 16.10
CA GLU A 245 -27.17 -16.17 15.80
C GLU A 245 -26.93 -16.28 14.29
N MET A 246 -27.89 -16.77 13.53
CA MET A 246 -27.82 -16.81 12.07
C MET A 246 -27.74 -15.39 11.49
N TRP A 247 -28.62 -14.51 11.93
CA TRP A 247 -28.64 -13.12 11.44
C TRP A 247 -27.33 -12.41 11.75
N LEU A 248 -26.85 -12.54 13.00
CA LEU A 248 -25.57 -11.93 13.41
C LEU A 248 -24.38 -12.53 12.66
N THR A 249 -24.36 -13.83 12.41
CA THR A 249 -23.30 -14.46 11.61
C THR A 249 -23.22 -13.86 10.21
N LEU A 250 -24.37 -13.69 9.55
CA LEU A 250 -24.41 -13.09 8.21
C LEU A 250 -24.10 -11.59 8.23
N ALA A 251 -24.56 -10.87 9.25
CA ALA A 251 -24.29 -9.44 9.38
C ALA A 251 -22.80 -9.17 9.72
N THR A 252 -22.18 -10.04 10.52
CA THR A 252 -20.74 -9.91 10.85
C THR A 252 -19.86 -10.00 9.60
N SER A 253 -20.20 -10.88 8.67
CA SER A 253 -19.43 -11.01 7.43
C SER A 253 -19.48 -9.78 6.52
N VAL A 254 -20.52 -8.96 6.63
CA VAL A 254 -20.67 -7.69 5.87
C VAL A 254 -20.06 -6.51 6.63
N ALA A 255 -19.83 -6.65 7.92
CA ALA A 255 -19.29 -5.61 8.79
C ALA A 255 -17.78 -5.76 9.02
N SER A 256 -17.18 -6.83 8.53
CA SER A 256 -15.74 -7.04 8.62
C SER A 256 -15.07 -6.41 7.41
N PRO A 257 -14.18 -5.44 7.58
CA PRO A 257 -13.33 -4.99 6.49
C PRO A 257 -12.39 -6.09 6.00
N GLN A 258 -12.27 -7.17 6.76
CA GLN A 258 -11.66 -8.42 6.33
C GLN A 258 -12.74 -9.50 6.23
N GLY A 259 -13.19 -9.81 5.01
CA GLY A 259 -13.57 -11.20 4.75
C GLY A 259 -12.38 -12.08 5.14
N ASP A 260 -12.65 -13.36 5.46
CA ASP A 260 -11.68 -14.43 5.76
C ASP A 260 -10.28 -14.10 5.17
N PRO A 261 -9.19 -14.21 5.92
CA PRO A 261 -7.88 -13.70 5.52
C PRO A 261 -7.66 -13.98 4.05
N LEU A 262 -7.51 -12.91 3.28
CA LEU A 262 -7.47 -12.89 1.81
C LEU A 262 -6.76 -14.15 1.31
N SER A 263 -7.36 -14.90 0.41
CA SER A 263 -6.69 -16.03 -0.23
C SER A 263 -5.36 -15.52 -0.80
N GLU A 264 -4.37 -16.38 -1.01
CA GLU A 264 -3.11 -15.94 -1.63
C GLU A 264 -3.33 -15.23 -2.97
N GLU A 265 -4.39 -15.60 -3.70
CA GLU A 265 -4.82 -14.95 -4.94
C GLU A 265 -5.37 -13.52 -4.68
N ASP A 266 -6.18 -13.36 -3.61
CA ASP A 266 -6.71 -12.05 -3.23
C ASP A 266 -5.62 -11.11 -2.69
N LYS A 267 -4.63 -11.64 -1.96
CA LYS A 267 -3.45 -10.87 -1.53
C LYS A 267 -2.59 -10.45 -2.71
N GLU A 268 -2.40 -11.31 -3.72
CA GLU A 268 -1.71 -10.95 -4.96
C GLU A 268 -2.47 -9.87 -5.72
N PHE A 269 -3.80 -9.95 -5.77
CA PHE A 269 -4.64 -8.94 -6.41
C PHE A 269 -4.61 -7.61 -5.67
N ALA A 270 -4.74 -7.60 -4.34
CA ALA A 270 -4.65 -6.40 -3.51
C ALA A 270 -3.27 -5.72 -3.67
N ARG A 271 -2.19 -6.50 -3.66
CA ARG A 271 -0.84 -6.01 -3.94
C ARG A 271 -0.72 -5.43 -5.36
N ALA A 272 -1.31 -6.09 -6.35
CA ALA A 272 -1.27 -5.59 -7.73
C ALA A 272 -2.04 -4.26 -7.89
N MET A 273 -3.14 -4.08 -7.16
CA MET A 273 -3.90 -2.82 -7.16
C MET A 273 -3.15 -1.69 -6.46
N GLU A 274 -2.57 -1.93 -5.27
CA GLU A 274 -1.74 -0.95 -4.54
C GLU A 274 -0.52 -0.50 -5.37
N TRP A 275 0.02 -1.38 -6.21
CA TRP A 275 1.15 -1.07 -7.09
C TRP A 275 0.73 -0.33 -8.37
N ALA A 276 -0.52 -0.49 -8.80
CA ALA A 276 -1.04 0.22 -9.98
C ALA A 276 -1.29 1.71 -9.71
N GLU A 277 -1.51 2.10 -8.44
CA GLU A 277 -1.66 3.51 -8.05
C GLU A 277 -0.35 4.28 -8.01
N ASP A 278 0.80 3.60 -7.81
CA ASP A 278 2.12 4.25 -7.68
C ASP A 278 2.92 4.37 -8.99
N GLU A 279 2.49 3.75 -10.09
CA GLU A 279 3.22 3.83 -11.36
C GLU A 279 2.27 4.20 -12.53
N ASP A 280 2.53 5.33 -13.17
CA ASP A 280 2.23 5.60 -14.58
C ASP A 280 2.91 4.52 -15.46
N LEU A 281 2.45 3.27 -15.38
CA LEU A 281 2.95 2.19 -16.22
C LEU A 281 2.41 2.38 -17.64
N ASP A 282 3.21 3.03 -18.47
CA ASP A 282 3.08 3.00 -19.91
C ASP A 282 3.19 1.52 -20.38
N PHE A 283 2.08 0.81 -20.35
CA PHE A 283 1.95 -0.49 -21.02
C PHE A 283 1.99 -0.25 -22.52
N GLY A 284 3.23 -0.19 -23.04
CA GLY A 284 3.47 -0.11 -24.47
C GLY A 284 2.61 -1.14 -25.22
N ASP A 285 1.90 -0.61 -26.21
CA ASP A 285 1.09 -1.31 -27.22
C ASP A 285 1.82 -2.55 -27.77
N GLU A 286 1.81 -3.67 -27.06
CA GLU A 286 2.15 -4.97 -27.62
C GLU A 286 0.86 -5.59 -28.19
N ASP A 287 0.77 -5.47 -29.51
CA ASP A 287 -0.07 -6.11 -30.52
C ASP A 287 -0.71 -7.45 -30.02
N ASN A 288 -1.74 -7.36 -29.17
CA ASN A 288 -2.59 -8.48 -28.84
C ASN A 288 -3.50 -8.75 -30.05
N GLY A 289 -3.17 -9.84 -30.78
CA GLY A 289 -4.01 -10.38 -31.83
C GLY A 289 -5.45 -10.63 -31.34
N PRO A 290 -6.42 -10.81 -32.28
CA PRO A 290 -7.83 -10.97 -31.92
C PRO A 290 -8.03 -12.29 -31.17
N GLY A 291 -7.81 -12.27 -29.87
CA GLY A 291 -8.24 -13.27 -28.90
C GLY A 291 -9.62 -12.89 -28.40
N ASP A 292 -10.50 -13.85 -28.25
CA ASP A 292 -11.86 -13.73 -27.78
C ASP A 292 -11.89 -12.78 -26.57
N GLU A 293 -12.49 -11.62 -26.77
CA GLU A 293 -12.91 -10.68 -25.74
C GLU A 293 -14.09 -11.33 -24.97
N ASP A 294 -13.79 -12.34 -24.14
CA ASP A 294 -14.63 -12.60 -22.99
C ASP A 294 -14.33 -11.45 -22.04
N ASP A 295 -15.15 -10.39 -22.12
CA ASP A 295 -15.21 -9.30 -21.14
C ASP A 295 -15.42 -9.93 -19.75
N ASP A 296 -14.33 -10.28 -19.06
CA ASP A 296 -14.34 -10.61 -17.64
C ASP A 296 -14.60 -9.32 -16.85
N GLU A 297 -15.85 -8.77 -17.00
CA GLU A 297 -16.34 -7.81 -16.03
C GLU A 297 -16.21 -8.46 -14.65
N PRO A 298 -15.55 -7.83 -13.68
CA PRO A 298 -15.44 -8.38 -12.33
C PRO A 298 -16.84 -8.73 -11.85
N ASP A 299 -17.03 -9.99 -11.46
CA ASP A 299 -18.31 -10.47 -10.96
C ASP A 299 -18.78 -9.53 -9.82
N GLU A 300 -20.08 -9.18 -9.79
CA GLU A 300 -20.68 -8.26 -8.80
C GLU A 300 -20.29 -8.61 -7.34
N MET A 301 -19.96 -9.88 -7.08
CA MET A 301 -19.51 -10.35 -5.77
C MET A 301 -18.09 -9.91 -5.46
N SER A 302 -17.18 -9.99 -6.41
CA SER A 302 -15.79 -9.53 -6.25
C SER A 302 -15.75 -8.02 -6.02
N ALA A 303 -16.55 -7.26 -6.77
CA ALA A 303 -16.69 -5.81 -6.58
C ALA A 303 -17.24 -5.46 -5.19
N ALA A 304 -18.24 -6.20 -4.69
CA ALA A 304 -18.80 -5.97 -3.36
C ALA A 304 -17.81 -6.33 -2.24
N MET A 305 -17.02 -7.40 -2.40
CA MET A 305 -15.97 -7.75 -1.45
C MET A 305 -14.87 -6.69 -1.41
N ALA A 306 -14.42 -6.24 -2.57
CA ALA A 306 -13.44 -5.16 -2.67
C ALA A 306 -13.96 -3.87 -2.02
N ALA A 307 -15.23 -3.50 -2.27
CA ALA A 307 -15.85 -2.32 -1.66
C ALA A 307 -15.89 -2.38 -0.13
N VAL A 308 -16.24 -3.53 0.45
CA VAL A 308 -16.24 -3.71 1.92
C VAL A 308 -14.82 -3.66 2.49
N ALA A 309 -13.85 -4.23 1.77
CA ALA A 309 -12.45 -4.24 2.19
C ALA A 309 -11.77 -2.86 2.06
N ALA A 310 -12.28 -1.98 1.21
CA ALA A 310 -11.77 -0.63 1.03
C ALA A 310 -12.25 0.36 2.11
N LEU A 311 -13.31 0.03 2.87
CA LEU A 311 -13.79 0.86 3.98
C LEU A 311 -12.94 0.60 5.22
N ASP A 312 -12.34 1.64 5.76
CA ASP A 312 -11.50 1.54 6.95
C ASP A 312 -12.30 1.58 8.27
N HIS A 313 -11.60 1.46 9.38
CA HIS A 313 -12.22 1.46 10.70
C HIS A 313 -12.88 2.80 11.05
N LEU A 314 -12.33 3.92 10.58
CA LEU A 314 -12.90 5.25 10.84
C LEU A 314 -14.18 5.45 10.05
N ASP A 315 -14.26 4.97 8.81
CA ASP A 315 -15.47 4.97 7.99
C ASP A 315 -16.60 4.23 8.71
N TRP A 316 -16.29 3.02 9.18
CA TRP A 316 -17.27 2.22 9.92
C TRP A 316 -17.67 2.85 11.25
N LEU A 317 -16.74 3.48 11.99
CA LEU A 317 -17.07 4.19 13.23
C LEU A 317 -17.93 5.42 12.98
N ALA A 318 -17.65 6.17 11.92
CA ALA A 318 -18.46 7.31 11.49
C ALA A 318 -19.93 6.90 11.25
N VAL A 319 -20.10 5.86 10.44
CA VAL A 319 -21.43 5.29 10.14
C VAL A 319 -22.12 4.79 11.41
N MET A 320 -21.42 4.00 12.23
CA MET A 320 -22.03 3.47 13.45
C MET A 320 -22.37 4.57 14.46
N SER A 321 -21.55 5.62 14.58
CA SER A 321 -21.83 6.77 15.42
C SER A 321 -23.16 7.42 15.03
N ALA A 322 -23.34 7.69 13.73
CA ALA A 322 -24.56 8.30 13.20
C ALA A 322 -25.79 7.40 13.41
N LEU A 323 -25.69 6.11 13.07
CA LEU A 323 -26.80 5.17 13.17
C LEU A 323 -27.21 4.87 14.62
N ILE A 324 -26.24 4.70 15.53
CA ILE A 324 -26.49 4.46 16.97
C ILE A 324 -27.18 5.68 17.58
N THR A 325 -26.68 6.88 17.27
CA THR A 325 -27.20 8.15 17.84
C THR A 325 -28.57 8.48 17.29
N GLY A 326 -28.78 8.30 15.98
CA GLY A 326 -30.04 8.62 15.31
C GLY A 326 -31.18 7.63 15.62
N GLY A 327 -30.83 6.38 15.91
CA GLY A 327 -31.81 5.33 16.20
C GLY A 327 -32.62 4.83 14.99
N PRO A 328 -33.65 4.00 15.22
CA PRO A 328 -34.53 3.53 14.13
C PRO A 328 -35.16 4.67 13.33
N GLY A 329 -35.16 4.54 11.99
CA GLY A 329 -35.63 5.57 11.06
C GLY A 329 -34.54 6.55 10.60
N THR A 330 -33.31 6.43 11.06
CA THR A 330 -32.17 7.21 10.55
C THR A 330 -31.95 6.89 9.07
N PRO A 331 -31.75 7.91 8.20
CA PRO A 331 -31.39 7.68 6.80
C PRO A 331 -30.12 6.82 6.70
N ALA A 332 -30.10 5.88 5.79
CA ALA A 332 -29.02 4.92 5.62
C ALA A 332 -28.86 4.52 4.14
N SER A 333 -29.17 5.42 3.20
CA SER A 333 -28.78 5.24 1.79
C SER A 333 -27.27 5.34 1.65
N ALA A 334 -26.71 4.85 0.54
CA ALA A 334 -25.29 4.98 0.25
C ALA A 334 -24.79 6.43 0.38
N ALA A 335 -25.53 7.38 -0.19
CA ALA A 335 -25.23 8.81 -0.08
C ALA A 335 -25.30 9.33 1.37
N ASP A 336 -26.24 8.82 2.20
CA ASP A 336 -26.30 9.19 3.62
C ASP A 336 -25.09 8.64 4.40
N LEU A 337 -24.69 7.40 4.12
CA LEU A 337 -23.52 6.79 4.78
C LEU A 337 -22.22 7.51 4.39
N ALA A 338 -22.03 7.81 3.10
CA ALA A 338 -20.88 8.59 2.63
C ALA A 338 -20.83 9.98 3.30
N ARG A 339 -21.99 10.63 3.47
CA ARG A 339 -22.05 11.91 4.18
C ARG A 339 -21.65 11.76 5.65
N TYR A 340 -22.05 10.68 6.32
CA TYR A 340 -21.66 10.46 7.72
C TYR A 340 -20.15 10.31 7.86
N VAL A 341 -19.48 9.67 6.91
CA VAL A 341 -18.02 9.60 6.85
C VAL A 341 -17.43 10.99 6.65
N SER A 342 -17.92 11.76 5.68
CA SER A 342 -17.41 13.11 5.39
C SER A 342 -17.61 14.12 6.52
N ASP A 343 -18.69 13.96 7.30
CA ASP A 343 -19.04 14.86 8.41
C ASP A 343 -18.42 14.42 9.75
N PHE A 344 -17.72 13.28 9.78
CA PHE A 344 -17.21 12.69 11.00
C PHE A 344 -15.91 13.38 11.46
N ASP A 345 -15.86 13.74 12.72
CA ASP A 345 -14.63 14.25 13.37
C ASP A 345 -14.09 13.19 14.34
N PRO A 346 -12.98 12.53 14.00
CA PRO A 346 -12.36 11.50 14.85
C PRO A 346 -12.02 12.01 16.26
N SER A 347 -11.75 13.30 16.42
CA SER A 347 -11.42 13.90 17.72
C SER A 347 -12.59 13.87 18.72
N GLU A 348 -13.83 13.65 18.25
CA GLU A 348 -15.00 13.43 19.10
C GLU A 348 -15.01 12.04 19.76
N LEU A 349 -14.23 11.10 19.25
CA LEU A 349 -14.03 9.79 19.84
C LEU A 349 -12.98 9.90 20.94
N ALA A 350 -13.42 9.98 22.19
CA ALA A 350 -12.50 9.99 23.33
C ALA A 350 -11.69 8.68 23.37
N GLY A 351 -10.49 8.68 22.84
CA GLY A 351 -9.59 7.52 22.80
C GLY A 351 -8.73 7.41 21.54
N PHE A 352 -9.13 8.01 20.44
CA PHE A 352 -8.23 8.19 19.31
C PHE A 352 -7.30 9.36 19.61
N GLU A 353 -6.10 9.07 20.09
CA GLU A 353 -5.01 10.04 20.16
C GLU A 353 -4.33 10.01 18.78
N ASP A 354 -4.45 11.11 18.01
CA ASP A 354 -3.68 11.31 16.78
C ASP A 354 -2.19 11.25 17.15
N GLU A 355 -1.52 10.12 16.88
CA GLU A 355 -0.07 9.99 17.04
C GLU A 355 0.72 10.78 15.98
N ASP A 356 0.05 11.45 15.03
CA ASP A 356 0.68 12.00 13.82
C ASP A 356 0.80 13.53 13.76
N GLU A 357 0.61 14.30 14.85
CA GLU A 357 0.82 15.76 14.78
C GLU A 357 1.97 16.26 15.67
N ASP A 358 3.19 15.87 15.35
CA ASP A 358 4.41 16.62 15.67
C ASP A 358 5.18 17.04 14.38
N GLU A 359 4.50 17.31 13.27
CA GLU A 359 5.07 18.17 12.23
C GLU A 359 4.96 19.61 12.72
N GLU A 360 6.00 20.05 13.46
CA GLU A 360 6.26 21.45 13.73
C GLU A 360 6.32 22.20 12.39
N ASP A 361 5.17 22.77 11.98
CA ASP A 361 5.10 23.81 10.94
C ASP A 361 5.96 25.00 11.40
N ASP A 362 7.26 24.94 11.12
CA ASP A 362 8.11 26.12 11.05
C ASP A 362 7.62 26.97 9.87
N GLU A 363 6.58 27.77 10.11
CA GLU A 363 6.15 28.85 9.23
C GLU A 363 7.29 29.88 9.11
N ASP A 364 8.22 29.61 8.20
CA ASP A 364 9.18 30.60 7.73
C ASP A 364 8.43 31.55 6.75
N GLU A 365 7.90 32.65 7.30
CA GLU A 365 7.35 33.78 6.54
C GLU A 365 8.44 34.41 5.65
N GLY A 366 8.73 33.76 4.51
CA GLY A 366 9.57 34.27 3.45
C GLY A 366 8.80 35.24 2.57
N ASP A 367 9.06 36.53 2.74
CA ASP A 367 8.71 37.63 1.84
C ASP A 367 8.92 37.23 0.36
N LEU A 368 7.84 36.95 -0.39
CA LEU A 368 7.90 36.81 -1.84
C LEU A 368 7.78 38.14 -2.51
N GLU A 369 8.97 38.69 -2.90
CA GLU A 369 9.08 39.80 -3.84
C GLU A 369 8.53 39.41 -5.21
N GLU A 370 7.66 40.27 -5.74
CA GLU A 370 7.04 40.22 -7.07
C GLU A 370 8.12 40.19 -8.17
N GLU A 371 8.12 39.18 -9.01
CA GLU A 371 8.85 39.19 -10.29
C GLU A 371 7.88 39.30 -11.47
N PRO A 372 8.24 40.15 -12.48
CA PRO A 372 7.34 40.46 -13.58
C PRO A 372 7.54 39.57 -14.82
N ASP A 373 6.44 39.39 -15.55
CA ASP A 373 6.29 39.18 -16.99
C ASP A 373 7.35 38.34 -17.74
N SER A 374 7.01 37.11 -18.11
CA SER A 374 7.63 36.50 -19.29
C SER A 374 6.59 35.90 -20.22
N ALA A 375 6.65 36.38 -21.43
CA ALA A 375 5.80 36.18 -22.59
C ALA A 375 5.73 34.73 -23.09
N GLY A 376 4.52 34.32 -23.48
CA GLY A 376 4.23 33.67 -24.73
C GLY A 376 4.83 32.28 -24.99
N PHE A 377 4.06 31.22 -24.77
CA PHE A 377 4.16 30.01 -25.57
C PHE A 377 2.77 29.57 -26.01
N GLY A 378 2.74 29.12 -27.28
CA GLY A 378 1.65 29.03 -28.19
C GLY A 378 0.49 28.14 -27.78
N ASP A 379 -0.65 28.54 -28.36
CA ASP A 379 -1.88 27.77 -28.54
C ASP A 379 -1.56 26.35 -29.02
N PHE A 380 -1.86 25.37 -28.17
CA PHE A 380 -2.24 24.03 -28.58
C PHE A 380 -3.72 23.84 -28.24
N ASP A 381 -4.57 24.30 -29.16
CA ASP A 381 -5.99 23.91 -29.27
C ASP A 381 -6.03 22.46 -29.79
N ASP A 382 -5.90 21.47 -28.95
CA ASP A 382 -6.31 20.08 -29.16
C ASP A 382 -6.50 19.39 -27.78
N ALA A 383 -7.34 20.02 -26.93
CA ALA A 383 -7.68 19.48 -25.61
C ALA A 383 -9.03 18.74 -25.59
N ASP A 384 -9.59 18.43 -26.78
CA ASP A 384 -10.93 17.81 -26.87
C ASP A 384 -10.92 16.26 -26.87
N ASP A 385 -9.76 15.60 -26.81
CA ASP A 385 -9.68 14.11 -26.83
C ASP A 385 -9.22 13.48 -25.49
N LEU A 386 -9.16 14.23 -24.36
CA LEU A 386 -8.78 13.68 -23.06
C LEU A 386 -9.95 13.47 -22.09
N GLU A 387 -11.20 13.65 -22.57
CA GLU A 387 -12.39 13.48 -21.70
C GLU A 387 -12.87 12.01 -21.56
N GLU A 388 -12.23 11.01 -22.18
CA GLU A 388 -12.70 9.60 -22.12
C GLU A 388 -11.94 8.71 -21.10
N PHE A 389 -10.97 9.22 -20.34
CA PHE A 389 -10.24 8.43 -19.33
C PHE A 389 -10.61 8.73 -17.87
N ASP A 390 -11.58 9.60 -17.63
CA ASP A 390 -12.05 9.94 -16.27
C ASP A 390 -13.07 8.94 -15.69
N GLU A 391 -13.33 7.78 -16.30
CA GLU A 391 -14.27 6.77 -15.77
C GLU A 391 -13.67 5.86 -14.69
N PHE A 392 -12.37 5.94 -14.39
CA PHE A 392 -11.76 5.31 -13.21
C PHE A 392 -11.55 6.29 -12.06
N ASP A 393 -12.02 7.52 -12.20
CA ASP A 393 -12.02 8.48 -11.13
C ASP A 393 -12.99 8.04 -10.03
N GLU A 394 -12.39 7.66 -8.92
CA GLU A 394 -13.00 7.54 -7.61
C GLU A 394 -14.11 6.46 -7.56
N LEU A 395 -13.76 5.30 -7.08
CA LEU A 395 -14.72 4.55 -6.26
C LEU A 395 -15.12 5.52 -5.13
N SER A 396 -16.07 6.40 -5.42
CA SER A 396 -16.54 7.37 -4.44
C SER A 396 -16.97 6.57 -3.22
N VAL A 397 -16.70 7.06 -2.02
CA VAL A 397 -17.15 6.43 -0.77
C VAL A 397 -18.62 6.04 -0.86
N GLU A 398 -19.45 6.81 -1.61
CA GLU A 398 -20.83 6.48 -1.93
C GLU A 398 -20.93 5.18 -2.75
N GLY A 399 -20.07 4.95 -3.73
CA GLY A 399 -20.04 3.72 -4.53
C GLY A 399 -19.74 2.49 -3.68
N LEU A 400 -18.80 2.58 -2.73
CA LEU A 400 -18.52 1.51 -1.78
C LEU A 400 -19.76 1.16 -0.94
N PHE A 401 -20.48 2.18 -0.44
CA PHE A 401 -21.67 1.95 0.37
C PHE A 401 -22.89 1.45 -0.43
N LEU A 402 -22.92 1.52 -1.75
CA LEU A 402 -23.98 0.90 -2.54
C LEU A 402 -24.05 -0.62 -2.32
N HIS A 403 -22.88 -1.29 -2.28
CA HIS A 403 -22.81 -2.71 -2.03
C HIS A 403 -23.20 -3.05 -0.58
N VAL A 404 -22.75 -2.27 0.38
CA VAL A 404 -23.07 -2.44 1.81
C VAL A 404 -24.55 -2.29 2.05
N THR A 405 -25.17 -1.23 1.54
CA THR A 405 -26.61 -0.96 1.73
C THR A 405 -27.49 -2.02 1.06
N ALA A 406 -27.08 -2.53 -0.10
CA ALA A 406 -27.75 -3.66 -0.75
C ALA A 406 -27.79 -4.89 0.17
N MET A 407 -26.69 -5.24 0.80
CA MET A 407 -26.62 -6.37 1.75
C MET A 407 -27.40 -6.09 3.03
N TRP A 408 -27.37 -4.87 3.56
CA TRP A 408 -28.14 -4.50 4.74
C TRP A 408 -29.65 -4.53 4.48
N SER A 409 -30.09 -4.19 3.25
CA SER A 409 -31.48 -4.33 2.84
C SER A 409 -31.93 -5.80 2.84
N VAL A 410 -31.10 -6.69 2.34
CA VAL A 410 -31.36 -8.15 2.36
C VAL A 410 -31.47 -8.68 3.79
N LEU A 411 -30.56 -8.25 4.67
CA LEU A 411 -30.58 -8.55 6.09
C LEU A 411 -31.84 -7.96 6.81
N GLY A 412 -32.52 -6.99 6.19
CA GLY A 412 -33.59 -6.23 6.81
C GLY A 412 -33.10 -5.24 7.87
N ALA A 413 -31.82 -4.89 7.80
CA ALA A 413 -31.22 -3.85 8.65
C ALA A 413 -31.66 -2.45 8.22
N ILE A 414 -31.97 -2.25 6.94
CA ILE A 414 -32.62 -1.05 6.39
C ILE A 414 -33.90 -1.42 5.67
N ASP A 415 -34.85 -0.51 5.61
CA ASP A 415 -36.14 -0.70 4.96
C ASP A 415 -36.14 -0.23 3.49
N GLU A 416 -37.33 -0.32 2.81
CA GLU A 416 -37.50 0.05 1.40
C GLU A 416 -37.33 1.58 1.14
N ASP A 417 -37.33 2.39 2.19
CA ASP A 417 -37.09 3.85 2.14
C ASP A 417 -35.64 4.19 2.56
N ASP A 418 -34.72 3.21 2.54
CA ASP A 418 -33.32 3.32 2.97
C ASP A 418 -33.18 3.90 4.38
N ARG A 419 -34.03 3.43 5.32
CA ARG A 419 -33.95 3.84 6.71
C ARG A 419 -33.61 2.68 7.62
N LEU A 420 -32.79 2.99 8.65
CA LEU A 420 -32.40 2.02 9.66
C LEU A 420 -33.64 1.43 10.36
N THR A 421 -33.80 0.13 10.32
CA THR A 421 -34.86 -0.59 11.02
C THR A 421 -34.51 -0.79 12.50
N PRO A 422 -35.51 -1.14 13.37
CA PRO A 422 -35.18 -1.57 14.73
C PRO A 422 -34.20 -2.76 14.77
N LEU A 423 -34.27 -3.66 13.79
CA LEU A 423 -33.37 -4.80 13.68
C LEU A 423 -31.95 -4.36 13.33
N GLY A 424 -31.78 -3.46 12.36
CA GLY A 424 -30.49 -2.88 12.01
C GLY A 424 -29.88 -2.09 13.16
N TRP A 425 -30.69 -1.27 13.86
CA TRP A 425 -30.23 -0.49 15.02
C TRP A 425 -29.73 -1.38 16.17
N TRP A 426 -30.40 -2.51 16.41
CA TRP A 426 -29.96 -3.49 17.40
C TRP A 426 -28.71 -4.24 16.90
N GLY A 427 -28.76 -4.76 15.67
CA GLY A 427 -27.89 -5.85 15.21
C GLY A 427 -26.61 -5.41 14.52
N LEU A 428 -26.59 -4.29 13.76
CA LEU A 428 -25.38 -3.88 13.03
C LEU A 428 -24.21 -3.58 13.99
N PRO A 429 -24.37 -2.81 15.07
CA PRO A 429 -23.29 -2.60 16.02
C PRO A 429 -22.85 -3.88 16.76
N GLU A 430 -23.75 -4.84 16.96
CA GLU A 430 -23.44 -6.11 17.56
C GLU A 430 -22.61 -7.00 16.59
N ALA A 431 -22.99 -6.96 15.32
CA ALA A 431 -22.24 -7.64 14.25
C ALA A 431 -20.82 -7.07 14.13
N MET A 432 -20.68 -5.74 14.16
CA MET A 432 -19.39 -5.06 14.12
C MET A 432 -18.52 -5.38 15.34
N GLN A 433 -19.09 -5.41 16.55
CA GLN A 433 -18.33 -5.84 17.72
C GLN A 433 -17.78 -7.27 17.59
N ARG A 434 -18.51 -8.17 16.92
CA ARG A 434 -18.03 -9.52 16.64
C ARG A 434 -16.92 -9.51 15.63
N ALA A 435 -17.11 -8.79 14.53
CA ALA A 435 -16.11 -8.67 13.47
C ALA A 435 -14.74 -8.21 13.99
N TRP A 436 -14.74 -7.19 14.85
CA TRP A 436 -13.50 -6.65 15.43
C TRP A 436 -13.02 -7.36 16.71
N SER A 437 -13.65 -8.46 17.11
CA SER A 437 -13.26 -9.25 18.29
C SER A 437 -12.66 -10.62 17.92
N GLU A 438 -12.84 -11.07 16.67
CA GLU A 438 -12.38 -12.34 16.14
C GLU A 438 -10.97 -12.23 15.57
#